data_90abc13c9e26d4eb74e0f04a5592cd2e
#
_entry.id   90abc13c9e26d4eb74e0f04a5592cd2e
#
_cell.length_a   1.000
_cell.length_b   1.000
_cell.length_c   1.000
_cell.angle_alpha   90.00
_cell.angle_beta   90.00
_cell.angle_gamma   90.00
#
_symmetry.space_group_name_H-M   'P 1'
#
loop_
_entity.id
_entity.type
_entity.pdbx_description
1 polymer ?
#
loop_
_entity_poly.entity_id
_entity_poly.type
_entity_poly.pdbx_seq_one_letter_code
_entity_poly.pdbx_strand_id
1 'polypeptide(L)'
;MLLLNATDRVALALLLERYGMQLALIAPREGIPGSYWGHSEAGLKGERLYARLDTPVHSVLHEASHNICMTPERRAGLDRDAGGTDLEESAVCYLQVLLADELPGVGRARLLCDMDAWGYSFRLGNTRAWFEGDATDARDWLCQHGVIDATGRVTGAKRSSA
;
A
#
# COMPACT_ATOMS: atom_id res chain seq x y z
N MET A 1 7.95 -13.79 -5.41
CA MET A 1 7.09 -13.03 -4.48
C MET A 1 7.84 -12.76 -3.18
N LEU A 2 8.05 -11.51 -2.85
CA LEU A 2 8.74 -11.13 -1.62
C LEU A 2 7.77 -11.13 -0.44
N LEU A 3 8.07 -11.91 0.58
CA LEU A 3 7.24 -12.06 1.78
C LEU A 3 7.89 -11.35 2.97
N LEU A 4 7.09 -11.06 4.00
CA LEU A 4 7.58 -10.36 5.20
C LEU A 4 8.71 -11.11 5.90
N ASN A 5 8.73 -12.43 5.87
CA ASN A 5 9.79 -13.21 6.52
C ASN A 5 11.18 -12.97 5.92
N ALA A 6 11.26 -12.49 4.68
CA ALA A 6 12.51 -12.18 3.96
C ALA A 6 12.78 -10.67 3.89
N THR A 7 12.08 -9.85 4.67
CA THR A 7 12.13 -8.39 4.60
C THR A 7 12.60 -7.82 5.94
N ASP A 8 13.21 -6.63 5.90
CA ASP A 8 13.53 -5.87 7.11
C ASP A 8 12.24 -5.34 7.74
N ARG A 9 11.74 -6.04 8.74
CA ARG A 9 10.49 -5.70 9.43
C ARG A 9 10.61 -4.46 10.29
N VAL A 10 11.81 -4.16 10.78
CA VAL A 10 12.05 -2.92 11.54
C VAL A 10 11.89 -1.71 10.61
N ALA A 11 12.51 -1.75 9.44
CA ALA A 11 12.37 -0.70 8.43
C ALA A 11 10.91 -0.53 8.00
N LEU A 12 10.18 -1.63 7.79
CA LEU A 12 8.76 -1.58 7.46
C LEU A 12 7.94 -0.95 8.58
N ALA A 13 8.15 -1.37 9.83
CA ALA A 13 7.43 -0.80 10.97
C ALA A 13 7.69 0.71 11.10
N LEU A 14 8.93 1.15 10.91
CA LEU A 14 9.28 2.57 10.96
C LEU A 14 8.62 3.36 9.82
N LEU A 15 8.55 2.81 8.62
CA LEU A 15 7.85 3.44 7.50
C LEU A 15 6.37 3.63 7.84
N LEU A 16 5.71 2.60 8.37
CA LEU A 16 4.30 2.67 8.75
C LEU A 16 4.07 3.67 9.88
N GLU A 17 4.97 3.73 10.86
CA GLU A 17 4.88 4.68 11.98
C GLU A 17 5.00 6.14 11.51
N ARG A 18 5.77 6.42 10.46
CA ARG A 18 5.83 7.75 9.85
C ARG A 18 4.46 8.25 9.40
N TYR A 19 3.58 7.32 9.05
CA TYR A 19 2.20 7.60 8.63
C TYR A 19 1.18 7.31 9.74
N GLY A 20 1.62 7.16 10.98
CA GLY A 20 0.74 6.92 12.12
C GLY A 20 0.13 5.54 12.19
N MET A 21 0.64 4.57 11.44
CA MET A 21 0.18 3.19 11.45
C MET A 21 1.08 2.30 12.29
N GLN A 22 0.50 1.23 12.84
CA GLN A 22 1.22 0.23 13.61
C GLN A 22 1.15 -1.13 12.91
N LEU A 23 2.30 -1.76 12.70
CA LEU A 23 2.36 -3.13 12.20
C LEU A 23 2.09 -4.11 13.34
N ALA A 24 1.08 -4.95 13.16
CA ALA A 24 0.73 -6.02 14.11
C ALA A 24 0.91 -7.38 13.43
N LEU A 25 1.91 -8.15 13.88
CA LEU A 25 2.18 -9.47 13.34
C LEU A 25 1.27 -10.51 14.00
N ILE A 26 0.62 -11.32 13.15
CA ILE A 26 -0.28 -12.39 13.56
C ILE A 26 0.48 -13.72 13.53
N ALA A 27 0.16 -14.60 14.45
CA ALA A 27 0.78 -15.93 14.55
C ALA A 27 0.56 -16.74 13.25
N PRO A 28 1.49 -17.65 12.92
CA PRO A 28 1.35 -18.50 11.74
C PRO A 28 0.02 -19.25 11.74
N ARG A 29 -0.63 -19.32 10.58
CA ARG A 29 -1.90 -20.03 10.33
C ARG A 29 -3.14 -19.41 10.98
N GLU A 30 -3.00 -18.34 11.74
CA GLU A 30 -4.16 -17.62 12.26
C GLU A 30 -4.73 -16.67 11.22
N GLY A 31 -6.03 -16.38 11.30
CA GLY A 31 -6.70 -15.42 10.44
C GLY A 31 -6.18 -14.01 10.66
N ILE A 32 -6.00 -13.26 9.56
CA ILE A 32 -5.52 -11.89 9.63
C ILE A 32 -6.72 -10.95 9.75
N PRO A 33 -6.85 -10.20 10.88
CA PRO A 33 -7.94 -9.25 11.04
C PRO A 33 -7.95 -8.21 9.93
N GLY A 34 -9.14 -7.87 9.41
CA GLY A 34 -9.30 -6.88 8.33
C GLY A 34 -8.92 -7.39 6.95
N SER A 35 -8.47 -8.62 6.80
CA SER A 35 -8.20 -9.23 5.50
C SER A 35 -9.51 -9.40 4.72
N TYR A 36 -9.53 -8.94 3.48
CA TYR A 36 -10.73 -8.99 2.64
C TYR A 36 -11.06 -10.42 2.19
N TRP A 37 -10.05 -11.16 1.74
CA TRP A 37 -10.22 -12.49 1.17
C TRP A 37 -10.01 -13.63 2.17
N GLY A 38 -9.45 -13.34 3.35
CA GLY A 38 -9.15 -14.35 4.36
C GLY A 38 -7.92 -15.21 4.06
N HIS A 39 -7.07 -14.76 3.14
CA HIS A 39 -5.80 -15.41 2.80
C HIS A 39 -4.63 -14.79 3.55
N SER A 40 -3.41 -14.92 3.02
CA SER A 40 -2.21 -14.34 3.63
C SER A 40 -2.04 -12.85 3.36
N GLU A 41 -2.96 -12.21 2.65
CA GLU A 41 -2.92 -10.76 2.44
C GLU A 41 -3.05 -9.98 3.74
N ALA A 42 -2.50 -8.75 3.75
CA ALA A 42 -2.60 -7.85 4.87
C ALA A 42 -4.05 -7.41 5.12
N GLY A 43 -4.34 -7.05 6.35
CA GLY A 43 -5.62 -6.46 6.75
C GLY A 43 -5.41 -5.14 7.45
N LEU A 44 -6.39 -4.23 7.31
CA LEU A 44 -6.32 -2.90 7.89
C LEU A 44 -7.57 -2.64 8.72
N LYS A 45 -7.37 -2.25 9.99
CA LYS A 45 -8.45 -1.84 10.89
C LYS A 45 -8.01 -0.56 11.61
N GLY A 46 -8.59 0.56 11.23
CA GLY A 46 -8.16 1.87 11.74
C GLY A 46 -6.71 2.16 11.37
N GLU A 47 -5.87 2.35 12.37
CA GLU A 47 -4.44 2.61 12.19
C GLU A 47 -3.57 1.36 12.37
N ARG A 48 -4.17 0.19 12.56
CA ARG A 48 -3.46 -1.08 12.70
C ARG A 48 -3.46 -1.85 11.39
N LEU A 49 -2.26 -2.20 10.95
CA LEU A 49 -2.04 -3.03 9.78
C LEU A 49 -1.60 -4.42 10.26
N TYR A 50 -2.45 -5.41 10.00
CA TYR A 50 -2.21 -6.79 10.41
C TYR A 50 -1.62 -7.60 9.26
N ALA A 51 -0.60 -8.39 9.56
CA ALA A 51 0.03 -9.26 8.59
C ALA A 51 0.66 -10.46 9.29
N ARG A 52 0.96 -11.52 8.51
CA ARG A 52 1.75 -12.65 8.96
C ARG A 52 3.11 -12.65 8.26
N LEU A 53 4.04 -13.46 8.72
CA LEU A 53 5.34 -13.59 8.08
C LEU A 53 5.26 -14.12 6.64
N ASP A 54 4.18 -14.82 6.28
CA ASP A 54 3.90 -15.27 4.91
C ASP A 54 3.09 -14.26 4.07
N THR A 55 2.81 -13.08 4.61
CA THR A 55 2.14 -12.02 3.86
C THR A 55 3.10 -11.38 2.85
N PRO A 56 2.69 -11.21 1.59
CA PRO A 56 3.51 -10.49 0.61
C PRO A 56 3.70 -9.02 0.97
N VAL A 57 4.90 -8.50 0.72
CA VAL A 57 5.20 -7.08 0.97
C VAL A 57 4.29 -6.15 0.19
N HIS A 58 3.98 -6.48 -1.08
CA HIS A 58 3.08 -5.65 -1.88
C HIS A 58 1.70 -5.48 -1.23
N SER A 59 1.20 -6.52 -0.56
CA SER A 59 -0.09 -6.47 0.14
C SER A 59 -0.05 -5.51 1.32
N VAL A 60 1.02 -5.53 2.11
CA VAL A 60 1.21 -4.60 3.22
C VAL A 60 1.25 -3.15 2.70
N LEU A 61 2.03 -2.89 1.65
CA LEU A 61 2.14 -1.55 1.08
C LEU A 61 0.84 -1.10 0.43
N HIS A 62 0.06 -2.01 -0.13
CA HIS A 62 -1.26 -1.72 -0.69
C HIS A 62 -2.23 -1.24 0.40
N GLU A 63 -2.34 -1.99 1.49
CA GLU A 63 -3.23 -1.61 2.61
C GLU A 63 -2.75 -0.32 3.29
N ALA A 64 -1.44 -0.14 3.45
CA ALA A 64 -0.89 1.12 3.95
C ALA A 64 -1.26 2.29 3.03
N SER A 65 -1.17 2.10 1.73
CA SER A 65 -1.53 3.13 0.74
C SER A 65 -3.02 3.48 0.80
N HIS A 66 -3.89 2.50 1.05
CA HIS A 66 -5.32 2.77 1.30
C HIS A 66 -5.51 3.69 2.51
N ASN A 67 -4.85 3.40 3.63
CA ASN A 67 -4.95 4.25 4.82
C ASN A 67 -4.49 5.68 4.52
N ILE A 68 -3.39 5.84 3.79
CA ILE A 68 -2.82 7.15 3.44
C ILE A 68 -3.77 7.95 2.52
N CYS A 69 -4.40 7.28 1.56
CA CYS A 69 -5.25 7.92 0.54
C CYS A 69 -6.68 8.19 1.00
N MET A 70 -7.16 7.54 2.06
CA MET A 70 -8.50 7.76 2.59
C MET A 70 -8.64 9.12 3.25
N THR A 71 -9.87 9.64 3.29
CA THR A 71 -10.20 10.79 4.15
C THR A 71 -10.10 10.39 5.63
N PRO A 72 -9.89 11.35 6.54
CA PRO A 72 -9.85 11.05 7.98
C PRO A 72 -11.11 10.34 8.49
N GLU A 73 -12.27 10.72 7.99
CA GLU A 73 -13.56 10.14 8.37
C GLU A 73 -13.64 8.66 7.97
N ARG A 74 -13.20 8.33 6.77
CA ARG A 74 -13.19 6.94 6.29
C ARG A 74 -12.18 6.09 7.06
N ARG A 75 -11.01 6.65 7.39
CA ARG A 75 -10.00 5.95 8.21
C ARG A 75 -10.56 5.57 9.57
N ALA A 76 -11.25 6.50 10.22
CA ALA A 76 -11.81 6.28 11.56
C ALA A 76 -12.85 5.16 11.59
N GLY A 77 -13.60 4.96 10.49
CA GLY A 77 -14.61 3.92 10.38
C GLY A 77 -14.15 2.63 9.72
N LEU A 78 -12.87 2.52 9.36
CA LEU A 78 -12.38 1.37 8.58
C LEU A 78 -12.33 0.08 9.41
N ASP A 79 -12.97 -0.96 8.90
CA ASP A 79 -12.93 -2.31 9.48
C ASP A 79 -12.36 -3.35 8.51
N ARG A 80 -12.72 -3.30 7.22
CA ARG A 80 -12.27 -4.29 6.23
C ARG A 80 -12.12 -3.73 4.83
N ASP A 81 -13.14 -3.05 4.34
CA ASP A 81 -13.19 -2.54 2.97
C ASP A 81 -12.88 -1.04 2.95
N ALA A 82 -11.75 -0.68 2.35
CA ALA A 82 -11.33 0.72 2.24
C ALA A 82 -12.27 1.54 1.34
N GLY A 83 -12.97 0.90 0.39
CA GLY A 83 -13.82 1.60 -0.57
C GLY A 83 -13.03 2.56 -1.46
N GLY A 84 -13.70 3.60 -1.92
CA GLY A 84 -13.09 4.64 -2.75
C GLY A 84 -13.46 4.53 -4.23
N THR A 85 -13.04 5.52 -5.02
CA THR A 85 -13.25 5.55 -6.46
C THR A 85 -12.18 4.75 -7.18
N ASP A 86 -12.40 4.45 -8.46
CA ASP A 86 -11.40 3.80 -9.32
C ASP A 86 -10.12 4.64 -9.42
N LEU A 87 -10.25 5.95 -9.45
CA LEU A 87 -9.08 6.85 -9.47
C LEU A 87 -8.29 6.79 -8.16
N GLU A 88 -8.98 6.75 -7.03
CA GLU A 88 -8.31 6.58 -5.73
C GLU A 88 -7.60 5.22 -5.67
N GLU A 89 -8.22 4.15 -6.17
CA GLU A 89 -7.58 2.83 -6.22
C GLU A 89 -6.33 2.85 -7.10
N SER A 90 -6.37 3.54 -8.24
CA SER A 90 -5.18 3.74 -9.08
C SER A 90 -4.10 4.51 -8.33
N ALA A 91 -4.48 5.54 -7.57
CA ALA A 91 -3.55 6.31 -6.74
C ALA A 91 -2.93 5.43 -5.63
N VAL A 92 -3.72 4.56 -5.01
CA VAL A 92 -3.24 3.56 -4.04
C VAL A 92 -2.18 2.65 -4.67
N CYS A 93 -2.46 2.11 -5.85
CA CYS A 93 -1.51 1.25 -6.57
C CYS A 93 -0.22 2.01 -6.95
N TYR A 94 -0.33 3.27 -7.34
CA TYR A 94 0.84 4.10 -7.64
C TYR A 94 1.68 4.35 -6.39
N LEU A 95 1.04 4.71 -5.29
CA LEU A 95 1.71 5.01 -4.03
C LEU A 95 2.44 3.79 -3.47
N GLN A 96 1.85 2.59 -3.53
CA GLN A 96 2.52 1.39 -3.03
C GLN A 96 3.85 1.11 -3.75
N VAL A 97 3.95 1.47 -5.02
CA VAL A 97 5.21 1.37 -5.78
C VAL A 97 6.24 2.38 -5.26
N LEU A 98 5.82 3.62 -5.01
CA LEU A 98 6.69 4.65 -4.45
C LEU A 98 7.19 4.27 -3.05
N LEU A 99 6.33 3.73 -2.20
CA LEU A 99 6.69 3.31 -0.85
C LEU A 99 7.72 2.18 -0.84
N ALA A 100 7.72 1.33 -1.87
CA ALA A 100 8.72 0.27 -1.99
C ALA A 100 10.15 0.80 -2.06
N ASP A 101 10.35 1.98 -2.64
CA ASP A 101 11.68 2.62 -2.72
C ASP A 101 12.15 3.12 -1.35
N GLU A 102 11.24 3.29 -0.38
CA GLU A 102 11.57 3.67 0.99
C GLU A 102 12.03 2.49 1.85
N LEU A 103 11.97 1.27 1.32
CA LEU A 103 12.30 0.05 2.06
C LEU A 103 13.61 -0.55 1.54
N PRO A 104 14.64 -0.70 2.41
CA PRO A 104 15.88 -1.36 2.03
C PRO A 104 15.63 -2.78 1.51
N GLY A 105 16.22 -3.12 0.39
CA GLY A 105 16.11 -4.46 -0.19
C GLY A 105 14.80 -4.77 -0.90
N VAL A 106 13.87 -3.84 -0.98
CA VAL A 106 12.62 -3.99 -1.74
C VAL A 106 12.73 -3.27 -3.07
N GLY A 107 12.43 -1.98 -3.12
CA GLY A 107 12.49 -1.17 -4.32
C GLY A 107 11.34 -1.40 -5.29
N ARG A 108 11.13 -0.42 -6.17
CA ARG A 108 10.00 -0.45 -7.11
C ARG A 108 10.07 -1.56 -8.14
N ALA A 109 11.27 -1.91 -8.61
CA ALA A 109 11.41 -2.94 -9.64
C ALA A 109 10.88 -4.29 -9.14
N ARG A 110 11.21 -4.67 -7.92
CA ARG A 110 10.72 -5.89 -7.30
C ARG A 110 9.22 -5.81 -7.07
N LEU A 111 8.73 -4.69 -6.57
CA LEU A 111 7.30 -4.55 -6.28
C LEU A 111 6.45 -4.64 -7.54
N LEU A 112 6.87 -4.00 -8.63
CA LEU A 112 6.17 -4.08 -9.92
C LEU A 112 6.04 -5.53 -10.41
N CYS A 113 7.10 -6.32 -10.29
CA CYS A 113 7.07 -7.75 -10.64
C CYS A 113 6.14 -8.55 -9.73
N ASP A 114 6.17 -8.27 -8.43
CA ASP A 114 5.33 -9.01 -7.48
C ASP A 114 3.84 -8.66 -7.64
N MET A 115 3.52 -7.42 -8.00
CA MET A 115 2.15 -7.03 -8.33
C MET A 115 1.63 -7.81 -9.54
N ASP A 116 2.42 -7.91 -10.61
CA ASP A 116 2.05 -8.72 -11.77
C ASP A 116 1.86 -10.19 -11.39
N ALA A 117 2.78 -10.75 -10.61
CA ALA A 117 2.71 -12.15 -10.17
C ALA A 117 1.48 -12.43 -9.29
N TRP A 118 1.04 -11.45 -8.51
CA TRP A 118 -0.17 -11.58 -7.70
C TRP A 118 -1.46 -11.53 -8.53
N GLY A 119 -1.42 -10.89 -9.68
CA GLY A 119 -2.56 -10.78 -10.58
C GLY A 119 -3.17 -9.39 -10.69
N TYR A 120 -2.43 -8.34 -10.32
CA TYR A 120 -2.86 -6.96 -10.61
C TYR A 120 -3.05 -6.80 -12.10
N SER A 121 -4.10 -6.09 -12.50
CA SER A 121 -4.45 -5.92 -13.91
C SER A 121 -4.51 -4.44 -14.28
N PHE A 122 -3.76 -4.07 -15.31
CA PHE A 122 -3.67 -2.71 -15.79
C PHE A 122 -3.86 -2.65 -17.31
N ARG A 123 -4.30 -1.48 -17.80
CA ARG A 123 -4.69 -1.28 -19.19
C ARG A 123 -3.57 -1.61 -20.20
N LEU A 124 -2.32 -1.30 -19.87
CA LEU A 124 -1.18 -1.55 -20.76
C LEU A 124 -0.58 -2.95 -20.62
N GLY A 125 -1.25 -3.86 -19.92
CA GLY A 125 -0.90 -5.27 -19.85
C GLY A 125 0.01 -5.69 -18.68
N ASN A 126 0.79 -4.77 -18.12
CA ASN A 126 1.58 -5.04 -16.91
C ASN A 126 1.75 -3.78 -16.06
N THR A 127 2.12 -3.98 -14.80
CA THR A 127 2.22 -2.90 -13.83
C THR A 127 3.27 -1.88 -14.19
N ARG A 128 4.43 -2.30 -14.70
CA ARG A 128 5.49 -1.37 -15.10
C ARG A 128 5.05 -0.45 -16.22
N ALA A 129 4.46 -1.00 -17.28
CA ALA A 129 3.99 -0.20 -18.42
C ALA A 129 2.94 0.83 -17.97
N TRP A 130 2.01 0.42 -17.12
CA TRP A 130 1.03 1.34 -16.55
C TRP A 130 1.70 2.42 -15.70
N PHE A 131 2.56 2.04 -14.76
CA PHE A 131 3.21 2.97 -13.85
C PHE A 131 4.04 4.03 -14.59
N GLU A 132 4.78 3.63 -15.61
CA GLU A 132 5.68 4.51 -16.34
C GLU A 132 4.98 5.33 -17.44
N GLY A 133 3.89 4.83 -18.02
CA GLY A 133 3.30 5.42 -19.21
C GLY A 133 1.81 5.74 -19.17
N ASP A 134 1.05 5.30 -18.18
CA ASP A 134 -0.42 5.43 -18.17
C ASP A 134 -1.00 5.81 -16.81
N ALA A 135 -0.19 6.28 -15.89
CA ALA A 135 -0.61 6.56 -14.52
C ALA A 135 -0.54 8.05 -14.13
N THR A 136 -0.59 8.94 -15.11
CA THR A 136 -0.54 10.40 -14.88
C THR A 136 -1.68 10.86 -13.97
N ASP A 137 -2.89 10.35 -14.18
CA ASP A 137 -4.06 10.68 -13.37
C ASP A 137 -3.88 10.26 -11.91
N ALA A 138 -3.34 9.09 -11.67
CA ALA A 138 -3.03 8.60 -10.32
C ALA A 138 -1.98 9.49 -9.64
N ARG A 139 -0.91 9.82 -10.35
CA ARG A 139 0.13 10.71 -9.85
C ARG A 139 -0.40 12.11 -9.53
N ASP A 140 -1.20 12.67 -10.42
CA ASP A 140 -1.80 13.99 -10.22
C ASP A 140 -2.74 13.99 -9.01
N TRP A 141 -3.53 12.94 -8.83
CA TRP A 141 -4.39 12.77 -7.68
C TRP A 141 -3.59 12.80 -6.36
N LEU A 142 -2.47 12.07 -6.30
CA LEU A 142 -1.59 12.06 -5.13
C LEU A 142 -0.97 13.44 -4.85
N CYS A 143 -0.58 14.16 -5.89
CA CYS A 143 -0.09 15.55 -5.77
C CYS A 143 -1.18 16.47 -5.21
N GLN A 144 -2.38 16.41 -5.77
CA GLN A 144 -3.51 17.25 -5.36
C GLN A 144 -3.88 17.05 -3.90
N HIS A 145 -3.73 15.81 -3.39
CA HIS A 145 -4.05 15.49 -2.00
C HIS A 145 -2.85 15.60 -1.04
N GLY A 146 -1.71 16.11 -1.52
CA GLY A 146 -0.54 16.36 -0.69
C GLY A 146 0.22 15.11 -0.23
N VAL A 147 -0.07 13.96 -0.83
CA VAL A 147 0.60 12.69 -0.50
C VAL A 147 1.99 12.62 -1.14
N ILE A 148 2.13 13.15 -2.34
CA ILE A 148 3.43 13.33 -3.01
C ILE A 148 3.62 14.79 -3.38
N ASP A 149 4.88 15.20 -3.56
CA ASP A 149 5.22 16.54 -4.02
C ASP A 149 5.25 16.64 -5.56
N ALA A 150 5.52 17.85 -6.08
CA ALA A 150 5.56 18.11 -7.51
C ALA A 150 6.66 17.32 -8.24
N THR A 151 7.68 16.84 -7.53
CA THR A 151 8.74 16.00 -8.11
C THR A 151 8.39 14.51 -8.10
N GLY A 152 7.24 14.14 -7.51
CA GLY A 152 6.78 12.76 -7.43
C GLY A 152 7.31 12.00 -6.22
N ARG A 153 7.86 12.68 -5.22
CA ARG A 153 8.36 12.06 -3.99
C ARG A 153 7.29 12.05 -2.90
N VAL A 154 7.28 11.00 -2.10
CA VAL A 154 6.39 10.92 -0.93
C VAL A 154 6.72 12.03 0.07
N THR A 155 5.68 12.65 0.63
CA THR A 155 5.82 13.76 1.58
C THR A 155 5.85 13.29 3.04
N GLY A 156 5.45 12.06 3.31
CA GLY A 156 5.21 11.56 4.68
C GLY A 156 3.85 11.96 5.23
N ALA A 157 3.03 12.68 4.48
CA ALA A 157 1.70 13.10 4.88
C ALA A 157 0.62 12.20 4.30
N LYS A 158 -0.46 11.99 5.07
CA LYS A 158 -1.69 11.38 4.61
C LYS A 158 -2.59 12.43 3.98
N ARG A 159 -3.56 11.97 3.16
CA ARG A 159 -4.66 12.82 2.73
C ARG A 159 -5.41 13.37 3.95
N SER A 160 -5.52 14.69 4.05
CA SER A 160 -6.07 15.37 5.24
C SER A 160 -7.52 15.79 5.08
N SER A 161 -8.02 15.90 3.85
CA SER A 161 -9.39 16.35 3.55
C SER A 161 -9.88 15.76 2.24
N ALA A 162 -11.17 15.97 1.96
CA ALA A 162 -11.81 15.49 0.73
C ALA A 162 -11.20 16.06 -0.54
#